data_45d593fa4c66a36f550f6bdf1e457c67
#
_entry.id   45d593fa4c66a36f550f6bdf1e457c67
#
_cell.length_a   1.000
_cell.length_b   1.000
_cell.length_c   1.000
_cell.angle_alpha   90.00
_cell.angle_beta   90.00
_cell.angle_gamma   90.00
#
_symmetry.space_group_name_H-M   'P 1'
#
loop_
_entity.id
_entity.type
_entity.pdbx_description
1 polymer ?
#
loop_
_entity_poly.entity_id
_entity_poly.type
_entity_poly.pdbx_seq_one_letter_code
_entity_poly.pdbx_strand_id
1 'polypeptide(L)'
;DNLRAALQRALDFAEYEKALRIAGAVWRFWQIHGHVDEGARWMQSILTASSTHNGLARAKALWGAGWLEMVLGNLKQARDYFEEGSRLSRQLGNSRYLGLSLHGIGAVARGQGEFELSQKAFAESLPLFQSLGNMEDVAWTFEHLGATALDQGEFAQAAAYLEQGLTLFRSLNQEWPCAEALTFLGHAALQQANYVLARKYYEEARVIYQQLDDHANVATLNICIGAALHGQGDQEQAINLYKENLVSLFNLKSYWGLVWAIEQLAEIATKKVAAHLYGAAATLRQTTGVLWHPGFHSQYNNRRFEAIKNELGDEQWQQAWTEGQAMSLDEAVSCALGV
;
A
#
# COMPACT_ATOMS: atom_id res chain seq x y z
N ASP A 1 -15.73 12.46 -23.99
CA ASP A 1 -16.65 11.94 -25.01
C ASP A 1 -15.92 11.36 -26.23
N ASN A 2 -14.90 12.04 -26.80
CA ASN A 2 -14.16 11.56 -27.97
C ASN A 2 -13.46 10.20 -27.75
N LEU A 3 -12.92 9.95 -26.56
CA LEU A 3 -12.28 8.68 -26.24
C LEU A 3 -13.29 7.52 -26.23
N ARG A 4 -14.45 7.73 -25.60
CA ARG A 4 -15.54 6.74 -25.58
C ARG A 4 -16.03 6.40 -27.00
N ALA A 5 -16.24 7.45 -27.82
CA ALA A 5 -16.64 7.27 -29.20
C ALA A 5 -15.60 6.51 -30.04
N ALA A 6 -14.31 6.79 -29.83
CA ALA A 6 -13.22 6.10 -30.51
C ALA A 6 -13.12 4.61 -30.12
N LEU A 7 -13.25 4.30 -28.83
CA LEU A 7 -13.23 2.91 -28.33
C LEU A 7 -14.46 2.14 -28.83
N GLN A 8 -15.66 2.75 -28.73
CA GLN A 8 -16.89 2.13 -29.21
C GLN A 8 -16.81 1.83 -30.72
N ARG A 9 -16.39 2.82 -31.50
CA ARG A 9 -16.22 2.64 -32.95
C ARG A 9 -15.22 1.50 -33.28
N ALA A 10 -14.10 1.44 -32.56
CA ALA A 10 -13.11 0.39 -32.78
C ALA A 10 -13.69 -1.00 -32.47
N LEU A 11 -14.56 -1.15 -31.49
CA LEU A 11 -15.27 -2.39 -31.20
C LEU A 11 -16.32 -2.72 -32.25
N ASP A 12 -17.15 -1.73 -32.66
CA ASP A 12 -18.23 -1.90 -33.63
C ASP A 12 -17.71 -2.36 -35.00
N PHE A 13 -16.53 -1.88 -35.39
CA PHE A 13 -15.88 -2.26 -36.64
C PHE A 13 -14.85 -3.40 -36.51
N ALA A 14 -14.80 -4.08 -35.36
CA ALA A 14 -13.85 -5.16 -35.05
C ALA A 14 -12.37 -4.76 -35.25
N GLU A 15 -12.04 -3.47 -35.08
CA GLU A 15 -10.67 -2.93 -35.13
C GLU A 15 -9.94 -3.17 -33.79
N TYR A 16 -9.87 -4.42 -33.36
CA TYR A 16 -9.43 -4.78 -32.01
C TYR A 16 -8.02 -4.33 -31.67
N GLU A 17 -7.10 -4.37 -32.63
CA GLU A 17 -5.72 -3.87 -32.43
C GLU A 17 -5.74 -2.37 -32.08
N LYS A 18 -6.57 -1.57 -32.71
CA LYS A 18 -6.72 -0.14 -32.39
C LYS A 18 -7.31 0.05 -30.99
N ALA A 19 -8.37 -0.70 -30.67
CA ALA A 19 -9.01 -0.64 -29.34
C ALA A 19 -8.00 -0.97 -28.24
N LEU A 20 -7.20 -2.05 -28.39
CA LEU A 20 -6.16 -2.44 -27.46
C LEU A 20 -5.06 -1.38 -27.31
N ARG A 21 -4.64 -0.78 -28.42
CA ARG A 21 -3.61 0.29 -28.39
C ARG A 21 -4.12 1.54 -27.68
N ILE A 22 -5.36 1.98 -27.94
CA ILE A 22 -5.97 3.13 -27.28
C ILE A 22 -6.12 2.83 -25.78
N ALA A 23 -6.79 1.75 -25.41
CA ALA A 23 -7.04 1.39 -24.03
C ALA A 23 -5.73 1.24 -23.22
N GLY A 24 -4.76 0.52 -23.78
CA GLY A 24 -3.43 0.35 -23.17
C GLY A 24 -2.61 1.66 -23.09
N ALA A 25 -2.95 2.70 -23.85
CA ALA A 25 -2.31 4.01 -23.72
C ALA A 25 -2.95 4.90 -22.67
N VAL A 26 -4.26 4.79 -22.46
CA VAL A 26 -5.04 5.73 -21.63
C VAL A 26 -5.42 5.19 -20.25
N TRP A 27 -5.03 4.00 -19.86
CA TRP A 27 -5.42 3.41 -18.58
C TRP A 27 -5.03 4.30 -17.39
N ARG A 28 -3.84 4.94 -17.42
CA ARG A 28 -3.41 5.90 -16.40
C ARG A 28 -4.30 7.14 -16.32
N PHE A 29 -4.86 7.58 -17.44
CA PHE A 29 -5.81 8.68 -17.44
C PHE A 29 -7.05 8.33 -16.60
N TRP A 30 -7.61 7.13 -16.74
CA TRP A 30 -8.73 6.69 -15.92
C TRP A 30 -8.37 6.60 -14.45
N GLN A 31 -7.18 6.11 -14.14
CA GLN A 31 -6.69 6.02 -12.76
C GLN A 31 -6.55 7.41 -12.11
N ILE A 32 -5.85 8.33 -12.76
CA ILE A 32 -5.51 9.65 -12.20
C ILE A 32 -6.76 10.55 -12.07
N HIS A 33 -7.70 10.45 -13.00
CA HIS A 33 -8.89 11.29 -13.01
C HIS A 33 -10.12 10.66 -12.33
N GLY A 34 -9.96 9.58 -11.58
CA GLY A 34 -11.04 8.97 -10.79
C GLY A 34 -12.10 8.23 -11.62
N HIS A 35 -11.79 7.86 -12.87
CA HIS A 35 -12.69 7.11 -13.75
C HIS A 35 -12.34 5.62 -13.80
N VAL A 36 -11.89 5.06 -12.69
CA VAL A 36 -11.33 3.69 -12.63
C VAL A 36 -12.34 2.64 -13.05
N ASP A 37 -13.58 2.73 -12.54
CA ASP A 37 -14.68 1.81 -12.91
C ASP A 37 -14.99 1.82 -14.40
N GLU A 38 -14.98 3.01 -15.01
CA GLU A 38 -15.20 3.15 -16.46
C GLU A 38 -14.05 2.50 -17.23
N GLY A 39 -12.81 2.77 -16.82
CA GLY A 39 -11.61 2.20 -17.43
C GLY A 39 -11.60 0.67 -17.35
N ALA A 40 -11.94 0.10 -16.21
CA ALA A 40 -12.02 -1.34 -16.00
C ALA A 40 -13.07 -1.98 -16.91
N ARG A 41 -14.26 -1.40 -17.02
CA ARG A 41 -15.30 -1.89 -17.94
C ARG A 41 -14.87 -1.86 -19.40
N TRP A 42 -14.23 -0.77 -19.85
CA TRP A 42 -13.69 -0.69 -21.21
C TRP A 42 -12.63 -1.75 -21.46
N MET A 43 -11.67 -1.89 -20.52
CA MET A 43 -10.63 -2.91 -20.61
C MET A 43 -11.21 -4.32 -20.71
N GLN A 44 -12.16 -4.67 -19.85
CA GLN A 44 -12.83 -5.96 -19.87
C GLN A 44 -13.51 -6.22 -21.21
N SER A 45 -14.30 -5.25 -21.74
CA SER A 45 -15.00 -5.39 -23.02
C SER A 45 -14.03 -5.60 -24.17
N ILE A 46 -12.96 -4.80 -24.24
CA ILE A 46 -11.93 -4.87 -25.30
C ILE A 46 -11.16 -6.18 -25.23
N LEU A 47 -10.68 -6.58 -24.04
CA LEU A 47 -9.94 -7.81 -23.84
C LEU A 47 -10.76 -9.06 -24.16
N THR A 48 -12.05 -9.04 -23.83
CA THR A 48 -12.99 -10.12 -24.17
C THR A 48 -13.20 -10.21 -25.69
N ALA A 49 -13.52 -9.09 -26.34
CA ALA A 49 -13.74 -9.05 -27.79
C ALA A 49 -12.50 -9.41 -28.60
N SER A 50 -11.31 -9.09 -28.08
CA SER A 50 -10.00 -9.35 -28.73
C SER A 50 -9.31 -10.61 -28.25
N SER A 51 -10.02 -11.60 -27.72
CA SER A 51 -9.46 -12.81 -27.08
C SER A 51 -8.49 -13.61 -27.98
N THR A 52 -8.62 -13.53 -29.30
CA THR A 52 -7.75 -14.19 -30.29
C THR A 52 -6.51 -13.37 -30.67
N HIS A 53 -6.42 -12.10 -30.21
CA HIS A 53 -5.30 -11.20 -30.52
C HIS A 53 -4.17 -11.41 -29.53
N ASN A 54 -3.03 -11.89 -30.00
CA ASN A 54 -1.87 -12.24 -29.17
C ASN A 54 -0.67 -11.31 -29.43
N GLY A 55 -0.93 -10.03 -29.67
CA GLY A 55 0.09 -9.03 -29.95
C GLY A 55 0.51 -8.21 -28.73
N LEU A 56 1.51 -7.34 -28.92
CA LEU A 56 2.07 -6.46 -27.90
C LEU A 56 1.02 -5.49 -27.31
N ALA A 57 0.07 -5.03 -28.16
CA ALA A 57 -1.01 -4.16 -27.70
C ALA A 57 -1.90 -4.83 -26.63
N ARG A 58 -2.16 -6.15 -26.80
CA ARG A 58 -2.89 -6.93 -25.78
C ARG A 58 -2.08 -7.07 -24.50
N ALA A 59 -0.78 -7.38 -24.57
CA ALA A 59 0.05 -7.46 -23.36
C ALA A 59 0.06 -6.15 -22.58
N LYS A 60 0.15 -5.01 -23.27
CA LYS A 60 0.05 -3.68 -22.66
C LYS A 60 -1.33 -3.41 -22.03
N ALA A 61 -2.41 -3.77 -22.75
CA ALA A 61 -3.77 -3.59 -22.23
C ALA A 61 -4.04 -4.46 -21.00
N LEU A 62 -3.58 -5.72 -20.99
CA LEU A 62 -3.67 -6.63 -19.84
C LEU A 62 -2.97 -6.05 -18.61
N TRP A 63 -1.76 -5.49 -18.78
CA TRP A 63 -1.05 -4.84 -17.70
C TRP A 63 -1.83 -3.64 -17.13
N GLY A 64 -2.37 -2.77 -17.99
CA GLY A 64 -3.20 -1.63 -17.56
C GLY A 64 -4.50 -2.07 -16.89
N ALA A 65 -5.16 -3.12 -17.42
CA ALA A 65 -6.37 -3.70 -16.82
C ALA A 65 -6.10 -4.25 -15.41
N GLY A 66 -5.00 -4.97 -15.22
CA GLY A 66 -4.60 -5.49 -13.92
C GLY A 66 -4.44 -4.39 -12.87
N TRP A 67 -3.83 -3.26 -13.23
CA TRP A 67 -3.70 -2.12 -12.31
C TRP A 67 -5.04 -1.43 -11.99
N LEU A 68 -5.95 -1.30 -12.96
CA LEU A 68 -7.28 -0.75 -12.68
C LEU A 68 -8.07 -1.65 -11.72
N GLU A 69 -8.01 -2.98 -11.91
CA GLU A 69 -8.66 -3.94 -11.01
C GLU A 69 -8.03 -3.95 -9.61
N MET A 70 -6.71 -3.75 -9.50
CA MET A 70 -6.06 -3.58 -8.19
C MET A 70 -6.59 -2.37 -7.44
N VAL A 71 -6.75 -1.22 -8.12
CA VAL A 71 -7.31 -0.01 -7.51
C VAL A 71 -8.75 -0.23 -7.05
N LEU A 72 -9.52 -1.05 -7.76
CA LEU A 72 -10.88 -1.44 -7.39
C LEU A 72 -10.95 -2.51 -6.27
N GLY A 73 -9.80 -3.06 -5.87
CA GLY A 73 -9.73 -4.15 -4.90
C GLY A 73 -10.09 -5.53 -5.46
N ASN A 74 -10.27 -5.66 -6.77
CA ASN A 74 -10.58 -6.92 -7.45
C ASN A 74 -9.31 -7.76 -7.68
N LEU A 75 -8.62 -8.13 -6.60
CA LEU A 75 -7.30 -8.77 -6.64
C LEU A 75 -7.24 -10.05 -7.48
N LYS A 76 -8.32 -10.83 -7.49
CA LYS A 76 -8.40 -12.05 -8.32
C LYS A 76 -8.34 -11.71 -9.81
N GLN A 77 -9.17 -10.76 -10.26
CA GLN A 77 -9.22 -10.35 -11.65
C GLN A 77 -7.92 -9.67 -12.08
N ALA A 78 -7.31 -8.88 -11.20
CA ALA A 78 -5.99 -8.28 -11.42
C ALA A 78 -4.93 -9.36 -11.66
N ARG A 79 -4.91 -10.41 -10.82
CA ARG A 79 -4.01 -11.56 -10.97
C ARG A 79 -4.20 -12.23 -12.33
N ASP A 80 -5.43 -12.56 -12.70
CA ASP A 80 -5.74 -13.22 -13.97
C ASP A 80 -5.19 -12.42 -15.18
N TYR A 81 -5.35 -11.09 -15.17
CA TYR A 81 -4.81 -10.22 -16.21
C TYR A 81 -3.29 -10.18 -16.24
N PHE A 82 -2.63 -10.08 -15.09
CA PHE A 82 -1.18 -10.07 -15.02
C PHE A 82 -0.57 -11.44 -15.43
N GLU A 83 -1.19 -12.56 -15.06
CA GLU A 83 -0.75 -13.89 -15.45
C GLU A 83 -0.91 -14.12 -16.97
N GLU A 84 -2.03 -13.69 -17.55
CA GLU A 84 -2.22 -13.73 -19.01
C GLU A 84 -1.19 -12.84 -19.70
N GLY A 85 -0.96 -11.61 -19.20
CA GLY A 85 0.04 -10.68 -19.70
C GLY A 85 1.46 -11.24 -19.64
N SER A 86 1.82 -11.88 -18.54
CA SER A 86 3.11 -12.55 -18.34
C SER A 86 3.31 -13.70 -19.35
N ARG A 87 2.30 -14.57 -19.50
CA ARG A 87 2.33 -15.69 -20.45
C ARG A 87 2.49 -15.20 -21.91
N LEU A 88 1.69 -14.21 -22.28
CA LEU A 88 1.75 -13.61 -23.62
C LEU A 88 3.10 -12.93 -23.87
N SER A 89 3.62 -12.20 -22.92
CA SER A 89 4.91 -11.51 -23.03
C SER A 89 6.08 -12.48 -23.17
N ARG A 90 6.04 -13.65 -22.48
CA ARG A 90 7.02 -14.74 -22.68
C ARG A 90 6.95 -15.30 -24.10
N GLN A 91 5.74 -15.53 -24.64
CA GLN A 91 5.57 -16.01 -26.02
C GLN A 91 6.10 -15.02 -27.07
N LEU A 92 5.93 -13.72 -26.79
CA LEU A 92 6.39 -12.64 -27.67
C LEU A 92 7.89 -12.31 -27.50
N GLY A 93 8.57 -12.88 -26.51
CA GLY A 93 9.95 -12.54 -26.17
C GLY A 93 10.10 -11.09 -25.67
N ASN A 94 9.03 -10.50 -25.14
CA ASN A 94 9.02 -9.11 -24.72
C ASN A 94 9.35 -8.97 -23.23
N SER A 95 10.62 -8.72 -22.91
CA SER A 95 11.13 -8.59 -21.54
C SER A 95 10.46 -7.45 -20.75
N ARG A 96 10.08 -6.33 -21.39
CA ARG A 96 9.47 -5.19 -20.72
C ARG A 96 8.10 -5.55 -20.12
N TYR A 97 7.17 -6.04 -20.94
CA TYR A 97 5.83 -6.38 -20.46
C TYR A 97 5.81 -7.66 -19.62
N LEU A 98 6.80 -8.54 -19.79
CA LEU A 98 7.02 -9.66 -18.89
C LEU A 98 7.39 -9.14 -17.50
N GLY A 99 8.39 -8.27 -17.39
CA GLY A 99 8.80 -7.65 -16.11
C GLY A 99 7.64 -6.91 -15.44
N LEU A 100 6.91 -6.08 -16.19
CA LEU A 100 5.76 -5.33 -15.68
C LEU A 100 4.61 -6.23 -15.19
N SER A 101 4.34 -7.33 -15.91
CA SER A 101 3.30 -8.28 -15.48
C SER A 101 3.73 -9.07 -14.24
N LEU A 102 4.99 -9.51 -14.16
CA LEU A 102 5.54 -10.15 -12.98
C LEU A 102 5.51 -9.23 -11.77
N HIS A 103 5.84 -7.95 -11.96
CA HIS A 103 5.73 -6.93 -10.93
C HIS A 103 4.28 -6.80 -10.42
N GLY A 104 3.29 -6.78 -11.32
CA GLY A 104 1.87 -6.79 -10.95
C GLY A 104 1.46 -8.05 -10.18
N ILE A 105 1.95 -9.24 -10.60
CA ILE A 105 1.72 -10.50 -9.85
C ILE A 105 2.29 -10.39 -8.43
N GLY A 106 3.51 -9.88 -8.29
CA GLY A 106 4.15 -9.67 -6.99
C GLY A 106 3.34 -8.73 -6.09
N ALA A 107 2.83 -7.62 -6.63
CA ALA A 107 2.02 -6.67 -5.89
C ALA A 107 0.68 -7.28 -5.41
N VAL A 108 -0.01 -8.02 -6.29
CA VAL A 108 -1.24 -8.74 -5.91
C VAL A 108 -0.96 -9.79 -4.85
N ALA A 109 0.07 -10.61 -5.03
CA ALA A 109 0.46 -11.66 -4.10
C ALA A 109 0.77 -11.09 -2.71
N ARG A 110 1.52 -9.96 -2.64
CA ARG A 110 1.77 -9.25 -1.38
C ARG A 110 0.47 -8.83 -0.71
N GLY A 111 -0.45 -8.22 -1.46
CA GLY A 111 -1.76 -7.79 -0.94
C GLY A 111 -2.64 -8.94 -0.44
N GLN A 112 -2.40 -10.17 -0.91
CA GLN A 112 -3.09 -11.39 -0.47
C GLN A 112 -2.34 -12.15 0.64
N GLY A 113 -1.16 -11.67 1.08
CA GLY A 113 -0.33 -12.32 2.07
C GLY A 113 0.46 -13.54 1.54
N GLU A 114 0.54 -13.70 0.22
CA GLU A 114 1.31 -14.75 -0.45
C GLU A 114 2.76 -14.28 -0.68
N PHE A 115 3.49 -14.06 0.41
CA PHE A 115 4.78 -13.37 0.40
C PHE A 115 5.86 -14.08 -0.40
N GLU A 116 5.92 -15.42 -0.36
CA GLU A 116 6.88 -16.22 -1.14
C GLU A 116 6.64 -16.04 -2.65
N LEU A 117 5.37 -16.01 -3.08
CA LEU A 117 5.02 -15.74 -4.47
C LEU A 117 5.38 -14.31 -4.85
N SER A 118 5.13 -13.35 -3.96
CA SER A 118 5.49 -11.95 -4.15
C SER A 118 6.99 -11.78 -4.36
N GLN A 119 7.81 -12.30 -3.46
CA GLN A 119 9.27 -12.25 -3.57
C GLN A 119 9.77 -12.91 -4.86
N LYS A 120 9.24 -14.08 -5.21
CA LYS A 120 9.61 -14.79 -6.44
C LYS A 120 9.30 -13.95 -7.68
N ALA A 121 8.12 -13.37 -7.75
CA ALA A 121 7.69 -12.58 -8.90
C ALA A 121 8.55 -11.31 -9.07
N PHE A 122 8.82 -10.58 -7.98
CA PHE A 122 9.72 -9.43 -8.01
C PHE A 122 11.16 -9.81 -8.35
N ALA A 123 11.69 -10.90 -7.78
CA ALA A 123 13.03 -11.39 -8.08
C ALA A 123 13.18 -11.83 -9.55
N GLU A 124 12.13 -12.37 -10.19
CA GLU A 124 12.13 -12.70 -11.61
C GLU A 124 12.04 -11.45 -12.49
N SER A 125 11.33 -10.39 -12.04
CA SER A 125 11.19 -9.12 -12.79
C SER A 125 12.48 -8.29 -12.78
N LEU A 126 13.23 -8.30 -11.70
CA LEU A 126 14.41 -7.46 -11.48
C LEU A 126 15.46 -7.58 -12.60
N PRO A 127 15.97 -8.77 -12.98
CA PRO A 127 16.97 -8.88 -14.04
C PRO A 127 16.43 -8.45 -15.41
N LEU A 128 15.12 -8.54 -15.64
CA LEU A 128 14.50 -8.06 -16.88
C LEU A 128 14.61 -6.54 -16.98
N PHE A 129 14.29 -5.80 -15.93
CA PHE A 129 14.41 -4.35 -15.90
C PHE A 129 15.87 -3.90 -15.95
N GLN A 130 16.77 -4.60 -15.24
CA GLN A 130 18.21 -4.33 -15.31
C GLN A 130 18.75 -4.49 -16.75
N SER A 131 18.37 -5.55 -17.46
CA SER A 131 18.79 -5.77 -18.84
C SER A 131 18.27 -4.72 -19.83
N LEU A 132 17.14 -4.09 -19.50
CA LEU A 132 16.55 -2.99 -20.27
C LEU A 132 17.13 -1.62 -19.93
N GLY A 133 17.99 -1.52 -18.90
CA GLY A 133 18.49 -0.25 -18.39
C GLY A 133 17.40 0.63 -17.75
N ASN A 134 16.28 0.05 -17.39
CA ASN A 134 15.15 0.79 -16.78
C ASN A 134 15.33 0.89 -15.26
N MET A 135 16.15 1.85 -14.84
CA MET A 135 16.52 2.03 -13.43
C MET A 135 15.34 2.44 -12.54
N GLU A 136 14.30 3.06 -13.10
CA GLU A 136 13.09 3.38 -12.36
C GLU A 136 12.34 2.12 -11.94
N ASP A 137 12.05 1.19 -12.87
CA ASP A 137 11.40 -0.08 -12.55
C ASP A 137 12.29 -0.97 -11.65
N VAL A 138 13.62 -0.87 -11.76
CA VAL A 138 14.58 -1.51 -10.84
C VAL A 138 14.40 -0.97 -9.42
N ALA A 139 14.32 0.35 -9.25
CA ALA A 139 14.17 1.00 -7.96
C ALA A 139 12.85 0.60 -7.28
N TRP A 140 11.74 0.65 -8.02
CA TRP A 140 10.44 0.17 -7.56
C TRP A 140 10.43 -1.32 -7.20
N THR A 141 11.16 -2.15 -7.95
CA THR A 141 11.27 -3.57 -7.63
C THR A 141 12.00 -3.80 -6.32
N PHE A 142 13.08 -3.05 -6.05
CA PHE A 142 13.77 -3.11 -4.76
C PHE A 142 12.89 -2.63 -3.61
N GLU A 143 12.12 -1.57 -3.80
CA GLU A 143 11.19 -1.06 -2.79
C GLU A 143 10.14 -2.12 -2.44
N HIS A 144 9.52 -2.75 -3.45
CA HIS A 144 8.52 -3.78 -3.22
C HIS A 144 9.10 -5.08 -2.63
N LEU A 145 10.32 -5.47 -3.00
CA LEU A 145 11.04 -6.58 -2.33
C LEU A 145 11.28 -6.25 -0.86
N GLY A 146 11.68 -5.00 -0.57
CA GLY A 146 11.88 -4.53 0.79
C GLY A 146 10.59 -4.49 1.59
N ALA A 147 9.52 -3.99 1.00
CA ALA A 147 8.20 -3.96 1.62
C ALA A 147 7.65 -5.38 1.88
N THR A 148 7.88 -6.34 0.95
CA THR A 148 7.50 -7.75 1.15
C THR A 148 8.31 -8.40 2.27
N ALA A 149 9.61 -8.16 2.33
CA ALA A 149 10.47 -8.65 3.42
C ALA A 149 10.06 -8.06 4.78
N LEU A 150 9.66 -6.78 4.80
CA LEU A 150 9.10 -6.13 5.99
C LEU A 150 7.83 -6.85 6.47
N ASP A 151 6.91 -7.18 5.56
CA ASP A 151 5.68 -7.89 5.85
C ASP A 151 5.93 -9.32 6.39
N GLN A 152 7.06 -9.95 6.00
CA GLN A 152 7.52 -11.24 6.52
C GLN A 152 8.26 -11.14 7.87
N GLY A 153 8.58 -9.93 8.34
CA GLY A 153 9.38 -9.71 9.54
C GLY A 153 10.89 -9.85 9.30
N GLU A 154 11.34 -9.89 8.06
CA GLU A 154 12.75 -10.00 7.66
C GLU A 154 13.41 -8.61 7.60
N PHE A 155 13.41 -7.89 8.74
CA PHE A 155 13.71 -6.46 8.79
C PHE A 155 15.09 -6.07 8.28
N ALA A 156 16.11 -6.90 8.49
CA ALA A 156 17.45 -6.64 7.97
C ALA A 156 17.51 -6.74 6.44
N GLN A 157 16.82 -7.72 5.87
CA GLN A 157 16.71 -7.89 4.42
C GLN A 157 15.87 -6.79 3.80
N ALA A 158 14.76 -6.40 4.46
CA ALA A 158 13.94 -5.26 4.07
C ALA A 158 14.78 -4.00 3.95
N ALA A 159 15.58 -3.67 4.99
CA ALA A 159 16.46 -2.51 4.97
C ALA A 159 17.48 -2.56 3.81
N ALA A 160 18.08 -3.71 3.55
CA ALA A 160 19.04 -3.87 2.46
C ALA A 160 18.45 -3.65 1.06
N TYR A 161 17.20 -4.08 0.83
CA TYR A 161 16.50 -3.81 -0.43
C TYR A 161 16.07 -2.34 -0.53
N LEU A 162 15.49 -1.78 0.54
CA LEU A 162 15.01 -0.40 0.57
C LEU A 162 16.15 0.61 0.38
N GLU A 163 17.34 0.37 0.93
CA GLU A 163 18.53 1.21 0.71
C GLU A 163 18.98 1.22 -0.75
N GLN A 164 18.88 0.07 -1.45
CA GLN A 164 19.17 0.00 -2.88
C GLN A 164 18.14 0.79 -3.68
N GLY A 165 16.83 0.63 -3.38
CA GLY A 165 15.75 1.41 -4.00
C GLY A 165 15.94 2.91 -3.77
N LEU A 166 16.16 3.32 -2.52
CA LEU A 166 16.39 4.72 -2.13
C LEU A 166 17.59 5.35 -2.88
N THR A 167 18.68 4.61 -3.01
CA THR A 167 19.87 5.07 -3.75
C THR A 167 19.53 5.37 -5.21
N LEU A 168 18.75 4.50 -5.84
CA LEU A 168 18.32 4.68 -7.23
C LEU A 168 17.32 5.83 -7.34
N PHE A 169 16.31 5.93 -6.49
CA PHE A 169 15.36 7.04 -6.51
C PHE A 169 16.05 8.39 -6.33
N ARG A 170 17.04 8.49 -5.43
CA ARG A 170 17.87 9.71 -5.29
C ARG A 170 18.63 10.03 -6.57
N SER A 171 19.23 9.03 -7.22
CA SER A 171 19.96 9.25 -8.48
C SER A 171 19.04 9.68 -9.64
N LEU A 172 17.76 9.33 -9.57
CA LEU A 172 16.72 9.69 -10.53
C LEU A 172 15.99 11.00 -10.18
N ASN A 173 16.35 11.64 -9.07
CA ASN A 173 15.69 12.84 -8.53
C ASN A 173 14.17 12.65 -8.32
N GLN A 174 13.77 11.48 -7.86
CA GLN A 174 12.38 11.15 -7.58
C GLN A 174 12.08 11.34 -6.08
N GLU A 175 11.62 12.52 -5.69
CA GLU A 175 11.46 12.91 -4.28
C GLU A 175 10.38 12.07 -3.57
N TRP A 176 9.19 11.90 -4.17
CA TRP A 176 8.11 11.15 -3.52
C TRP A 176 8.49 9.69 -3.23
N PRO A 177 9.05 8.90 -4.18
CA PRO A 177 9.55 7.55 -3.89
C PRO A 177 10.69 7.52 -2.86
N CYS A 178 11.53 8.55 -2.80
CA CYS A 178 12.54 8.66 -1.74
C CYS A 178 11.89 8.73 -0.35
N ALA A 179 10.84 9.55 -0.20
CA ALA A 179 10.14 9.67 1.08
C ALA A 179 9.43 8.36 1.46
N GLU A 180 8.87 7.65 0.49
CA GLU A 180 8.23 6.35 0.72
C GLU A 180 9.25 5.29 1.16
N ALA A 181 10.38 5.16 0.46
CA ALA A 181 11.45 4.23 0.83
C ALA A 181 12.04 4.55 2.23
N LEU A 182 12.21 5.84 2.56
CA LEU A 182 12.64 6.27 3.90
C LEU A 182 11.58 5.91 4.97
N THR A 183 10.30 6.01 4.65
CA THR A 183 9.21 5.61 5.55
C THR A 183 9.32 4.12 5.86
N PHE A 184 9.48 3.26 4.85
CA PHE A 184 9.66 1.83 5.07
C PHE A 184 10.96 1.48 5.81
N LEU A 185 12.06 2.20 5.57
CA LEU A 185 13.29 2.05 6.36
C LEU A 185 13.06 2.43 7.83
N GLY A 186 12.30 3.48 8.08
CA GLY A 186 11.87 3.86 9.42
C GLY A 186 11.07 2.74 10.09
N HIS A 187 10.17 2.11 9.36
CA HIS A 187 9.41 0.97 9.85
C HIS A 187 10.30 -0.23 10.18
N ALA A 188 11.23 -0.59 9.29
CA ALA A 188 12.18 -1.67 9.55
C ALA A 188 13.01 -1.40 10.81
N ALA A 189 13.47 -0.17 11.03
CA ALA A 189 14.23 0.24 12.20
C ALA A 189 13.36 0.22 13.48
N LEU A 190 12.10 0.68 13.39
CA LEU A 190 11.15 0.66 14.52
C LEU A 190 10.90 -0.76 15.02
N GLN A 191 10.68 -1.71 14.10
CA GLN A 191 10.46 -3.12 14.45
C GLN A 191 11.69 -3.80 15.08
N GLN A 192 12.88 -3.29 14.78
CA GLN A 192 14.13 -3.72 15.41
C GLN A 192 14.43 -2.99 16.73
N ALA A 193 13.47 -2.21 17.25
CA ALA A 193 13.62 -1.35 18.43
C ALA A 193 14.77 -0.31 18.30
N ASN A 194 15.22 -0.03 17.07
CA ASN A 194 16.18 1.04 16.80
C ASN A 194 15.44 2.38 16.62
N TYR A 195 14.86 2.87 17.70
CA TYR A 195 13.96 4.03 17.70
C TYR A 195 14.65 5.33 17.24
N VAL A 196 15.95 5.49 17.54
CA VAL A 196 16.73 6.66 17.11
C VAL A 196 16.85 6.69 15.59
N LEU A 197 17.18 5.55 14.99
CA LEU A 197 17.30 5.42 13.54
C LEU A 197 15.93 5.54 12.85
N ALA A 198 14.90 4.92 13.41
CA ALA A 198 13.53 5.02 12.92
C ALA A 198 13.08 6.49 12.84
N ARG A 199 13.26 7.23 13.94
CA ARG A 199 12.95 8.65 14.00
C ARG A 199 13.70 9.47 12.94
N LYS A 200 14.99 9.20 12.76
CA LYS A 200 15.80 9.88 11.74
C LYS A 200 15.23 9.69 10.32
N TYR A 201 14.88 8.45 9.96
CA TYR A 201 14.29 8.16 8.65
C TYR A 201 12.92 8.84 8.47
N TYR A 202 12.06 8.80 9.49
CA TYR A 202 10.76 9.46 9.43
C TYR A 202 10.86 10.98 9.33
N GLU A 203 11.80 11.61 10.05
CA GLU A 203 12.03 13.04 9.99
C GLU A 203 12.53 13.46 8.59
N GLU A 204 13.42 12.68 7.97
CA GLU A 204 13.89 12.92 6.60
C GLU A 204 12.74 12.78 5.59
N ALA A 205 11.95 11.73 5.66
CA ALA A 205 10.78 11.53 4.82
C ALA A 205 9.74 12.66 4.98
N ARG A 206 9.49 13.08 6.22
CA ARG A 206 8.55 14.15 6.53
C ARG A 206 8.94 15.48 5.86
N VAL A 207 10.22 15.82 5.86
CA VAL A 207 10.71 17.04 5.20
C VAL A 207 10.40 17.00 3.69
N ILE A 208 10.59 15.86 3.06
CA ILE A 208 10.29 15.70 1.63
C ILE A 208 8.77 15.83 1.38
N TYR A 209 7.93 15.15 2.16
CA TYR A 209 6.48 15.27 2.01
C TYR A 209 5.96 16.69 2.31
N GLN A 210 6.61 17.43 3.23
CA GLN A 210 6.29 18.84 3.45
C GLN A 210 6.61 19.71 2.22
N GLN A 211 7.73 19.45 1.53
CA GLN A 211 8.10 20.15 0.30
C GLN A 211 7.15 19.83 -0.87
N LEU A 212 6.52 18.67 -0.83
CA LEU A 212 5.54 18.21 -1.82
C LEU A 212 4.09 18.59 -1.47
N ASP A 213 3.86 19.34 -0.39
CA ASP A 213 2.53 19.69 0.14
C ASP A 213 1.63 18.46 0.43
N ASP A 214 2.24 17.29 0.71
CA ASP A 214 1.53 16.05 1.04
C ASP A 214 1.20 15.99 2.54
N HIS A 215 0.18 16.76 2.94
CA HIS A 215 -0.23 16.89 4.33
C HIS A 215 -0.69 15.57 4.97
N ALA A 216 -1.23 14.63 4.19
CA ALA A 216 -1.68 13.35 4.71
C ALA A 216 -0.48 12.47 5.14
N ASN A 217 0.56 12.38 4.31
CA ASN A 217 1.76 11.65 4.66
C ASN A 217 2.56 12.36 5.77
N VAL A 218 2.60 13.70 5.80
CA VAL A 218 3.20 14.46 6.92
C VAL A 218 2.52 14.11 8.25
N ALA A 219 1.18 14.12 8.31
CA ALA A 219 0.46 13.77 9.53
C ALA A 219 0.68 12.31 9.94
N THR A 220 0.71 11.39 8.97
CA THR A 220 1.00 9.99 9.20
C THR A 220 2.41 9.78 9.77
N LEU A 221 3.42 10.45 9.21
CA LEU A 221 4.79 10.38 9.72
C LEU A 221 4.95 10.96 11.12
N ASN A 222 4.16 11.96 11.49
CA ASN A 222 4.14 12.44 12.87
C ASN A 222 3.66 11.35 13.84
N ILE A 223 2.69 10.50 13.44
CA ILE A 223 2.31 9.32 14.23
C ILE A 223 3.48 8.32 14.32
N CYS A 224 4.19 8.07 13.23
CA CYS A 224 5.37 7.19 13.21
C CYS A 224 6.51 7.72 14.10
N ILE A 225 6.75 9.03 14.09
CA ILE A 225 7.71 9.71 14.97
C ILE A 225 7.28 9.55 16.43
N GLY A 226 5.99 9.73 16.71
CA GLY A 226 5.41 9.49 18.02
C GLY A 226 5.65 8.04 18.50
N ALA A 227 5.50 7.04 17.64
CA ALA A 227 5.79 5.64 17.97
C ALA A 227 7.28 5.42 18.32
N ALA A 228 8.18 6.08 17.60
CA ALA A 228 9.61 6.03 17.92
C ALA A 228 9.93 6.73 19.25
N LEU A 229 9.31 7.87 19.54
CA LEU A 229 9.44 8.57 20.83
C LEU A 229 8.89 7.74 21.99
N HIS A 230 7.71 7.12 21.82
CA HIS A 230 7.16 6.19 22.82
C HIS A 230 8.12 5.05 23.11
N GLY A 231 8.72 4.45 22.07
CA GLY A 231 9.75 3.42 22.24
C GLY A 231 11.01 3.90 22.95
N GLN A 232 11.35 5.19 22.88
CA GLN A 232 12.44 5.84 23.62
C GLN A 232 12.07 6.19 25.07
N GLY A 233 10.80 6.01 25.46
CA GLY A 233 10.27 6.36 26.79
C GLY A 233 9.72 7.78 26.91
N ASP A 234 9.69 8.55 25.83
CA ASP A 234 9.11 9.92 25.81
C ASP A 234 7.60 9.85 25.48
N GLN A 235 6.85 9.33 26.45
CA GLN A 235 5.43 9.07 26.32
C GLN A 235 4.62 10.36 26.16
N GLU A 236 5.01 11.43 26.83
CA GLU A 236 4.28 12.71 26.77
C GLU A 236 4.32 13.33 25.38
N GLN A 237 5.51 13.42 24.78
CA GLN A 237 5.64 13.92 23.42
C GLN A 237 4.94 13.02 22.40
N ALA A 238 4.99 11.70 22.59
CA ALA A 238 4.28 10.74 21.73
C ALA A 238 2.76 10.99 21.75
N ILE A 239 2.14 11.10 22.93
CA ILE A 239 0.71 11.36 23.07
C ILE A 239 0.32 12.68 22.40
N ASN A 240 1.09 13.73 22.59
CA ASN A 240 0.82 15.02 21.97
C ASN A 240 0.82 14.92 20.44
N LEU A 241 1.84 14.28 19.85
CA LEU A 241 1.89 14.05 18.41
C LEU A 241 0.71 13.23 17.89
N TYR A 242 0.32 12.18 18.61
CA TYR A 242 -0.82 11.35 18.20
C TYR A 242 -2.12 12.16 18.19
N LYS A 243 -2.40 12.92 19.25
CA LYS A 243 -3.63 13.71 19.36
C LYS A 243 -3.70 14.84 18.34
N GLU A 244 -2.62 15.59 18.16
CA GLU A 244 -2.56 16.68 17.18
C GLU A 244 -2.80 16.19 15.76
N ASN A 245 -2.22 15.05 15.41
CA ASN A 245 -2.31 14.53 14.05
C ASN A 245 -3.55 13.65 13.80
N LEU A 246 -4.16 13.07 14.84
CA LEU A 246 -5.41 12.33 14.74
C LEU A 246 -6.53 13.18 14.11
N VAL A 247 -6.69 14.43 14.56
CA VAL A 247 -7.68 15.36 14.01
C VAL A 247 -7.37 15.73 12.57
N SER A 248 -6.09 15.95 12.26
CA SER A 248 -5.66 16.24 10.89
C SER A 248 -5.95 15.09 9.94
N LEU A 249 -5.63 13.86 10.34
CA LEU A 249 -5.88 12.63 9.58
C LEU A 249 -7.37 12.38 9.37
N PHE A 250 -8.19 12.66 10.38
CA PHE A 250 -9.65 12.59 10.29
C PHE A 250 -10.19 13.55 9.23
N ASN A 251 -9.78 14.83 9.29
CA ASN A 251 -10.22 15.85 8.33
C ASN A 251 -9.75 15.57 6.90
N LEU A 252 -8.55 15.03 6.74
CA LEU A 252 -7.96 14.65 5.45
C LEU A 252 -8.52 13.32 4.92
N LYS A 253 -9.33 12.61 5.70
CA LYS A 253 -9.84 11.25 5.38
C LYS A 253 -8.72 10.26 5.08
N SER A 254 -7.55 10.44 5.72
CA SER A 254 -6.43 9.52 5.64
C SER A 254 -6.64 8.34 6.57
N TYR A 255 -7.48 7.40 6.15
CA TYR A 255 -7.92 6.30 7.01
C TYR A 255 -6.79 5.40 7.49
N TRP A 256 -5.74 5.22 6.68
CA TRP A 256 -4.57 4.44 7.10
C TRP A 256 -3.86 5.07 8.31
N GLY A 257 -3.51 6.35 8.20
CA GLY A 257 -2.88 7.09 9.29
C GLY A 257 -3.80 7.22 10.52
N LEU A 258 -5.11 7.37 10.28
CA LEU A 258 -6.12 7.48 11.34
C LEU A 258 -6.21 6.20 12.18
N VAL A 259 -6.30 5.03 11.52
CA VAL A 259 -6.30 3.73 12.21
C VAL A 259 -5.01 3.55 13.00
N TRP A 260 -3.87 3.88 12.40
CA TRP A 260 -2.58 3.81 13.07
C TRP A 260 -2.52 4.69 14.32
N ALA A 261 -3.00 5.93 14.24
CA ALA A 261 -3.05 6.85 15.39
C ALA A 261 -3.94 6.31 16.52
N ILE A 262 -5.12 5.77 16.19
CA ILE A 262 -6.04 5.17 17.18
C ILE A 262 -5.35 3.98 17.88
N GLU A 263 -4.67 3.12 17.15
CA GLU A 263 -3.95 1.98 17.73
C GLU A 263 -2.77 2.41 18.60
N GLN A 264 -2.01 3.44 18.19
CA GLN A 264 -0.92 3.96 19.03
C GLN A 264 -1.46 4.56 20.34
N LEU A 265 -2.61 5.23 20.32
CA LEU A 265 -3.26 5.70 21.52
C LEU A 265 -3.82 4.55 22.38
N ALA A 266 -4.30 3.47 21.76
CA ALA A 266 -4.71 2.27 22.48
C ALA A 266 -3.56 1.62 23.27
N GLU A 267 -2.33 1.65 22.73
CA GLU A 267 -1.13 1.13 23.43
C GLU A 267 -0.87 1.82 24.78
N ILE A 268 -1.27 3.09 24.90
CA ILE A 268 -0.97 3.94 26.05
C ILE A 268 -2.20 4.05 26.99
N ALA A 269 -3.39 3.81 26.45
CA ALA A 269 -4.67 3.95 27.15
C ALA A 269 -4.83 2.99 28.33
N THR A 270 -5.79 3.30 29.21
CA THR A 270 -6.25 2.34 30.22
C THR A 270 -6.88 1.12 29.55
N LYS A 271 -6.83 -0.04 30.20
CA LYS A 271 -7.21 -1.34 29.62
C LYS A 271 -8.58 -1.33 28.91
N LYS A 272 -9.60 -0.77 29.54
CA LYS A 272 -10.95 -0.71 28.97
C LYS A 272 -11.00 0.22 27.75
N VAL A 273 -10.39 1.39 27.84
CA VAL A 273 -10.30 2.35 26.72
C VAL A 273 -9.50 1.76 25.56
N ALA A 274 -8.41 1.04 25.85
CA ALA A 274 -7.65 0.33 24.83
C ALA A 274 -8.48 -0.71 24.06
N ALA A 275 -9.31 -1.50 24.77
CA ALA A 275 -10.20 -2.46 24.13
C ALA A 275 -11.25 -1.79 23.22
N HIS A 276 -11.81 -0.65 23.64
CA HIS A 276 -12.70 0.17 22.80
C HIS A 276 -11.98 0.65 21.54
N LEU A 277 -10.79 1.22 21.67
CA LEU A 277 -10.03 1.77 20.55
C LEU A 277 -9.59 0.69 19.55
N TYR A 278 -9.15 -0.47 20.02
CA TYR A 278 -8.85 -1.60 19.15
C TYR A 278 -10.08 -2.12 18.41
N GLY A 279 -11.25 -2.17 19.09
CA GLY A 279 -12.53 -2.53 18.47
C GLY A 279 -12.93 -1.54 17.36
N ALA A 280 -12.83 -0.24 17.63
CA ALA A 280 -13.10 0.82 16.66
C ALA A 280 -12.13 0.77 15.47
N ALA A 281 -10.83 0.57 15.72
CA ALA A 281 -9.83 0.42 14.67
C ALA A 281 -10.11 -0.79 13.77
N ALA A 282 -10.54 -1.92 14.34
CA ALA A 282 -10.91 -3.11 13.59
C ALA A 282 -12.10 -2.86 12.65
N THR A 283 -13.17 -2.19 13.12
CA THR A 283 -14.32 -1.81 12.28
C THR A 283 -13.90 -0.83 11.18
N LEU A 284 -13.08 0.18 11.51
CA LEU A 284 -12.60 1.15 10.55
C LEU A 284 -11.79 0.49 9.44
N ARG A 285 -10.92 -0.48 9.74
CA ARG A 285 -10.20 -1.28 8.74
C ARG A 285 -11.17 -2.02 7.81
N GLN A 286 -12.15 -2.70 8.38
CA GLN A 286 -13.12 -3.47 7.62
C GLN A 286 -13.95 -2.59 6.67
N THR A 287 -14.39 -1.42 7.14
CA THR A 287 -15.28 -0.52 6.37
C THR A 287 -14.55 0.31 5.34
N THR A 288 -13.28 0.63 5.56
CA THR A 288 -12.47 1.45 4.63
C THR A 288 -11.59 0.65 3.70
N GLY A 289 -11.50 -0.68 3.88
CA GLY A 289 -10.61 -1.53 3.12
C GLY A 289 -9.12 -1.31 3.40
N VAL A 290 -8.78 -0.60 4.47
CA VAL A 290 -7.39 -0.43 4.90
C VAL A 290 -6.86 -1.77 5.35
N LEU A 291 -6.05 -2.38 4.50
CA LEU A 291 -5.44 -3.68 4.77
C LEU A 291 -4.41 -3.57 5.91
N TRP A 292 -4.32 -4.64 6.70
CA TRP A 292 -3.21 -4.82 7.61
C TRP A 292 -1.91 -4.87 6.80
N HIS A 293 -0.93 -4.05 7.20
CA HIS A 293 0.45 -4.33 6.82
C HIS A 293 0.95 -5.42 7.78
N PRO A 294 1.11 -6.67 7.36
CA PRO A 294 1.45 -7.76 8.26
C PRO A 294 2.74 -7.53 9.05
N GLY A 295 3.77 -6.95 8.42
CA GLY A 295 5.04 -6.62 9.07
C GLY A 295 4.94 -5.50 10.10
N PHE A 296 3.89 -4.68 10.04
CA PHE A 296 3.66 -3.59 10.97
C PHE A 296 2.97 -4.03 12.26
N HIS A 297 2.09 -5.04 12.18
CA HIS A 297 1.15 -5.36 13.25
C HIS A 297 1.42 -6.67 13.99
N SER A 298 2.17 -7.61 13.40
CA SER A 298 2.15 -8.97 13.91
C SER A 298 2.88 -9.18 15.25
N GLN A 299 3.82 -8.33 15.62
CA GLN A 299 4.60 -8.54 16.85
C GLN A 299 4.38 -7.49 17.94
N TYR A 300 4.20 -6.21 17.59
CA TYR A 300 4.07 -5.14 18.58
C TYR A 300 2.65 -5.09 19.17
N ASN A 301 1.62 -5.00 18.33
CA ASN A 301 0.24 -4.90 18.79
C ASN A 301 -0.29 -6.21 19.40
N ASN A 302 0.14 -7.38 18.91
CA ASN A 302 -0.32 -8.64 19.48
C ASN A 302 0.10 -8.83 20.95
N ARG A 303 1.30 -8.40 21.35
CA ARG A 303 1.74 -8.57 22.73
C ARG A 303 0.92 -7.71 23.71
N ARG A 304 0.73 -6.44 23.41
CA ARG A 304 -0.04 -5.54 24.27
C ARG A 304 -1.52 -5.90 24.25
N PHE A 305 -2.06 -6.15 23.07
CA PHE A 305 -3.43 -6.61 22.87
C PHE A 305 -3.74 -7.87 23.73
N GLU A 306 -2.91 -8.91 23.61
CA GLU A 306 -3.08 -10.13 24.40
C GLU A 306 -2.87 -9.89 25.90
N ALA A 307 -1.93 -9.04 26.27
CA ALA A 307 -1.72 -8.66 27.66
C ALA A 307 -2.96 -7.97 28.26
N ILE A 308 -3.52 -6.98 27.55
CA ILE A 308 -4.74 -6.27 28.00
C ILE A 308 -5.93 -7.22 28.09
N LYS A 309 -6.10 -8.10 27.09
CA LYS A 309 -7.16 -9.12 27.06
C LYS A 309 -7.07 -10.07 28.27
N ASN A 310 -5.86 -10.58 28.54
CA ASN A 310 -5.62 -11.44 29.70
C ASN A 310 -5.85 -10.74 31.03
N GLU A 311 -5.52 -9.46 31.13
CA GLU A 311 -5.67 -8.67 32.36
C GLU A 311 -7.11 -8.20 32.61
N LEU A 312 -7.93 -7.97 31.57
CA LEU A 312 -9.35 -7.64 31.68
C LEU A 312 -10.22 -8.88 31.92
N GLY A 313 -9.80 -10.02 31.42
CA GLY A 313 -10.60 -11.24 31.29
C GLY A 313 -11.53 -11.20 30.07
N ASP A 314 -11.87 -12.39 29.57
CA ASP A 314 -12.56 -12.56 28.27
C ASP A 314 -13.90 -11.81 28.20
N GLU A 315 -14.70 -11.82 29.27
CA GLU A 315 -16.03 -11.20 29.29
C GLU A 315 -15.94 -9.66 29.18
N GLN A 316 -15.12 -9.03 30.02
CA GLN A 316 -14.94 -7.57 30.00
C GLN A 316 -14.24 -7.09 28.73
N TRP A 317 -13.28 -7.88 28.23
CA TRP A 317 -12.64 -7.60 26.96
C TRP A 317 -13.66 -7.64 25.82
N GLN A 318 -14.44 -8.73 25.70
CA GLN A 318 -15.43 -8.90 24.63
C GLN A 318 -16.50 -7.80 24.66
N GLN A 319 -16.95 -7.42 25.84
CA GLN A 319 -17.88 -6.31 25.99
C GLN A 319 -17.28 -5.01 25.48
N ALA A 320 -16.12 -4.60 25.99
CA ALA A 320 -15.47 -3.35 25.59
C ALA A 320 -15.08 -3.35 24.09
N TRP A 321 -14.60 -4.47 23.58
CA TRP A 321 -14.33 -4.64 22.14
C TRP A 321 -15.57 -4.42 21.29
N THR A 322 -16.70 -5.02 21.65
CA THR A 322 -17.97 -4.88 20.93
C THR A 322 -18.51 -3.46 21.02
N GLU A 323 -18.41 -2.82 22.20
CA GLU A 323 -18.74 -1.40 22.37
C GLU A 323 -17.88 -0.54 21.43
N GLY A 324 -16.58 -0.80 21.32
CA GLY A 324 -15.68 -0.13 20.41
C GLY A 324 -16.02 -0.35 18.93
N GLN A 325 -16.37 -1.58 18.55
CA GLN A 325 -16.82 -1.89 17.18
C GLN A 325 -18.09 -1.16 16.76
N ALA A 326 -18.94 -0.81 17.71
CA ALA A 326 -20.19 -0.08 17.47
C ALA A 326 -20.01 1.43 17.39
N MET A 327 -18.83 1.96 17.72
CA MET A 327 -18.55 3.40 17.67
C MET A 327 -18.63 3.92 16.23
N SER A 328 -19.23 5.07 16.06
CA SER A 328 -19.04 5.89 14.87
C SER A 328 -17.60 6.40 14.80
N LEU A 329 -17.17 6.86 13.63
CA LEU A 329 -15.83 7.41 13.45
C LEU A 329 -15.56 8.60 14.38
N ASP A 330 -16.54 9.49 14.54
CA ASP A 330 -16.46 10.66 15.44
C ASP A 330 -16.31 10.24 16.91
N GLU A 331 -17.05 9.22 17.34
CA GLU A 331 -16.97 8.67 18.69
C GLU A 331 -15.60 8.01 18.94
N ALA A 332 -15.08 7.25 17.95
CA ALA A 332 -13.75 6.65 18.05
C ALA A 332 -12.64 7.70 18.18
N VAL A 333 -12.71 8.76 17.37
CA VAL A 333 -11.77 9.91 17.46
C VAL A 333 -11.89 10.62 18.81
N SER A 334 -13.11 10.88 19.27
CA SER A 334 -13.34 11.51 20.59
C SER A 334 -12.82 10.66 21.74
N CYS A 335 -13.02 9.35 21.68
CA CYS A 335 -12.49 8.38 22.66
C CYS A 335 -10.96 8.41 22.68
N ALA A 336 -10.33 8.40 21.49
CA ALA A 336 -8.88 8.45 21.36
C ALA A 336 -8.28 9.78 21.88
N LEU A 337 -8.93 10.90 21.66
CA LEU A 337 -8.51 12.20 22.20
C LEU A 337 -8.61 12.26 23.75
N GLY A 338 -9.45 11.43 24.35
CA GLY A 338 -9.61 11.31 25.81
C GLY A 338 -8.49 10.54 26.52
N VAL A 339 -7.60 9.85 25.77
CA VAL A 339 -6.43 9.14 26.33
C VAL A 339 -5.42 10.12 26.89
#